data_447946618c03d20a3b2d4b656e243dce
#
_entry.id   447946618c03d20a3b2d4b656e243dce
#
_cell.length_a   1.000
_cell.length_b   1.000
_cell.length_c   1.000
_cell.angle_alpha   90.00
_cell.angle_beta   90.00
_cell.angle_gamma   90.00
#
_symmetry.space_group_name_H-M   'P 1'
#
loop_
_entity.id
_entity.type
_entity.pdbx_description
1 polymer ?
#
loop_
_entity_poly.entity_id
_entity_poly.type
_entity_poly.pdbx_seq_one_letter_code
_entity_poly.pdbx_strand_id
1 'polypeptide(L)'
;MSDWTPEIAKAMAEADNYELNEMKWAHILKAREFYEEFGTVPPIRKFVKYIEQYQKEVFDLWMTGPMKPITKYGGLPKPTGCV
;
A
#
# COMPACT_ATOMS: atom_id res chain seq x y z
N MET A 1 6.59 16.65 -2.49
CA MET A 1 6.30 15.31 -2.93
C MET A 1 7.54 14.44 -2.87
N SER A 2 7.36 13.23 -2.58
CA SER A 2 8.50 12.37 -2.38
C SER A 2 9.16 11.97 -3.68
N ASP A 3 10.40 11.55 -3.57
CA ASP A 3 11.16 11.07 -4.71
C ASP A 3 10.95 9.58 -4.91
N TRP A 4 9.75 9.10 -4.54
CA TRP A 4 9.45 7.68 -4.64
C TRP A 4 9.47 7.21 -6.09
N THR A 5 10.11 6.06 -6.29
CA THR A 5 10.07 5.36 -7.58
C THR A 5 9.84 3.88 -7.30
N PRO A 6 9.40 3.12 -8.34
CA PRO A 6 9.25 1.67 -8.16
C PRO A 6 10.54 0.99 -7.73
N GLU A 7 11.68 1.49 -8.17
CA GLU A 7 12.95 0.92 -7.76
C GLU A 7 13.20 1.07 -6.27
N ILE A 8 12.78 2.21 -5.70
CA ILE A 8 12.92 2.42 -4.26
C ILE A 8 12.10 1.39 -3.49
N ALA A 9 10.87 1.13 -3.94
CA ALA A 9 10.02 0.14 -3.29
C ALA A 9 10.64 -1.25 -3.36
N LYS A 10 11.17 -1.60 -4.51
CA LYS A 10 11.82 -2.90 -4.69
C LYS A 10 13.03 -3.03 -3.80
N ALA A 11 13.85 -1.98 -3.72
CA ALA A 11 15.03 -2.01 -2.89
C ALA A 11 14.67 -2.17 -1.41
N MET A 12 13.64 -1.48 -0.97
CA MET A 12 13.20 -1.59 0.42
C MET A 12 12.69 -2.99 0.73
N ALA A 13 11.93 -3.57 -0.19
CA ALA A 13 11.42 -4.91 0.00
C ALA A 13 12.54 -5.93 0.04
N GLU A 14 13.54 -5.77 -0.82
CA GLU A 14 14.70 -6.65 -0.81
C GLU A 14 15.47 -6.56 0.51
N ALA A 15 15.64 -5.34 1.00
CA ALA A 15 16.35 -5.13 2.27
C ALA A 15 15.62 -5.81 3.42
N ASP A 16 14.30 -5.87 3.34
CA ASP A 16 13.49 -6.51 4.38
C ASP A 16 13.26 -7.99 4.11
N ASN A 17 13.84 -8.52 3.05
CA ASN A 17 13.60 -9.90 2.64
C ASN A 17 12.12 -10.16 2.39
N TYR A 18 11.44 -9.18 1.83
CA TYR A 18 10.00 -9.22 1.65
C TYR A 18 9.69 -9.28 0.15
N GLU A 19 8.87 -10.24 -0.23
CA GLU A 19 8.55 -10.43 -1.65
C GLU A 19 7.30 -9.66 -2.03
N LEU A 20 7.41 -8.83 -3.07
CA LEU A 20 6.28 -8.10 -3.62
C LEU A 20 5.81 -8.80 -4.89
N ASN A 21 4.67 -9.47 -4.82
CA ASN A 21 4.11 -10.10 -6.01
C ASN A 21 3.25 -9.07 -6.76
N GLU A 22 2.68 -9.50 -7.88
CA GLU A 22 1.90 -8.60 -8.72
C GLU A 22 0.72 -7.97 -7.98
N MET A 23 0.03 -8.77 -7.17
CA MET A 23 -1.12 -8.26 -6.45
C MET A 23 -0.72 -7.20 -5.43
N LYS A 24 0.33 -7.47 -4.68
CA LYS A 24 0.82 -6.50 -3.70
C LYS A 24 1.29 -5.23 -4.39
N TRP A 25 1.96 -5.39 -5.50
CA TRP A 25 2.42 -4.26 -6.27
C TRP A 25 1.26 -3.40 -6.75
N ALA A 26 0.21 -4.05 -7.24
CA ALA A 26 -0.98 -3.33 -7.69
C ALA A 26 -1.60 -2.53 -6.54
N HIS A 27 -1.62 -3.13 -5.33
CA HIS A 27 -2.18 -2.44 -4.18
C HIS A 27 -1.37 -1.19 -3.82
N ILE A 28 -0.05 -1.29 -3.91
CA ILE A 28 0.81 -0.14 -3.63
C ILE A 28 0.54 0.98 -4.62
N LEU A 29 0.44 0.64 -5.90
CA LEU A 29 0.18 1.64 -6.92
C LEU A 29 -1.20 2.27 -6.76
N LYS A 30 -2.19 1.49 -6.38
CA LYS A 30 -3.53 2.02 -6.15
C LYS A 30 -3.57 2.94 -4.94
N ALA A 31 -2.83 2.61 -3.90
CA ALA A 31 -2.77 3.46 -2.72
C ALA A 31 -2.13 4.81 -3.06
N ARG A 32 -1.09 4.79 -3.87
CA ARG A 32 -0.46 6.03 -4.31
C ARG A 32 -1.40 6.84 -5.19
N GLU A 33 -2.15 6.18 -6.06
CA GLU A 33 -3.12 6.84 -6.91
C GLU A 33 -4.18 7.54 -6.05
N PHE A 34 -4.68 6.85 -5.03
CA PHE A 34 -5.64 7.44 -4.11
C PHE A 34 -5.06 8.67 -3.42
N TYR A 35 -3.82 8.55 -2.97
CA TYR A 35 -3.17 9.65 -2.26
C TYR A 35 -3.02 10.88 -3.17
N GLU A 36 -2.64 10.65 -4.42
CA GLU A 36 -2.48 11.75 -5.37
C GLU A 36 -3.80 12.42 -5.69
N GLU A 37 -4.87 11.63 -5.75
CA GLU A 37 -6.17 12.17 -6.08
C GLU A 37 -6.83 12.88 -4.91
N PHE A 38 -6.76 12.33 -3.73
CA PHE A 38 -7.47 12.85 -2.58
C PHE A 38 -6.59 13.55 -1.55
N GLY A 39 -5.30 13.47 -1.69
CA GLY A 39 -4.37 14.14 -0.77
C GLY A 39 -4.21 13.47 0.57
N THR A 40 -4.80 12.30 0.75
CA THR A 40 -4.68 11.56 2.01
C THR A 40 -4.48 10.08 1.74
N VAL A 41 -3.87 9.39 2.70
CA VAL A 41 -3.72 7.95 2.61
C VAL A 41 -5.06 7.30 2.98
N PRO A 42 -5.55 6.35 2.17
CA PRO A 42 -6.84 5.75 2.46
C PRO A 42 -6.77 4.83 3.68
N PRO A 43 -7.75 4.89 4.58
CA PRO A 43 -7.89 3.84 5.57
C PRO A 43 -8.30 2.54 4.90
N ILE A 44 -8.10 1.41 5.60
CA ILE A 44 -8.33 0.12 4.96
C ILE A 44 -9.74 -0.02 4.38
N ARG A 45 -10.74 0.52 5.05
CA ARG A 45 -12.11 0.42 4.56
C ARG A 45 -12.29 1.12 3.23
N LYS A 46 -11.73 2.31 3.09
CA LYS A 46 -11.83 3.04 1.83
C LYS A 46 -10.94 2.43 0.77
N PHE A 47 -9.80 1.91 1.17
CA PHE A 47 -8.89 1.31 0.22
C PHE A 47 -9.50 0.08 -0.45
N VAL A 48 -10.13 -0.81 0.33
CA VAL A 48 -10.72 -2.00 -0.26
C VAL A 48 -11.86 -1.64 -1.20
N LYS A 49 -12.61 -0.59 -0.89
CA LYS A 49 -13.64 -0.11 -1.81
C LYS A 49 -13.04 0.44 -3.08
N TYR A 50 -11.95 1.18 -2.94
CA TYR A 50 -11.30 1.81 -4.09
C TYR A 50 -10.78 0.78 -5.07
N ILE A 51 -10.21 -0.32 -4.56
CA ILE A 51 -9.68 -1.36 -5.42
C ILE A 51 -10.72 -2.44 -5.74
N GLU A 52 -11.94 -2.28 -5.24
CA GLU A 52 -13.06 -3.18 -5.50
C GLU A 52 -12.77 -4.61 -5.08
N GLN A 53 -12.19 -4.76 -3.91
CA GLN A 53 -11.90 -6.08 -3.34
C GLN A 53 -12.48 -6.17 -1.94
N TYR A 54 -12.57 -7.41 -1.43
CA TYR A 54 -13.05 -7.61 -0.07
C TYR A 54 -11.90 -7.43 0.92
N GLN A 55 -12.24 -6.87 2.08
CA GLN A 55 -11.23 -6.62 3.11
C GLN A 55 -10.51 -7.93 3.49
N LYS A 56 -11.26 -9.02 3.56
CA LYS A 56 -10.67 -10.31 3.90
C LYS A 56 -9.59 -10.71 2.89
N GLU A 57 -9.84 -10.49 1.61
CA GLU A 57 -8.88 -10.85 0.57
C GLU A 57 -7.59 -10.04 0.73
N VAL A 58 -7.75 -8.76 1.02
CA VAL A 58 -6.59 -7.90 1.18
C VAL A 58 -5.77 -8.32 2.41
N PHE A 59 -6.44 -8.64 3.51
CA PHE A 59 -5.74 -9.10 4.69
C PHE A 59 -5.05 -10.45 4.46
N ASP A 60 -5.70 -11.34 3.72
CA ASP A 60 -5.11 -12.64 3.41
C ASP A 60 -3.85 -12.47 2.56
N LEU A 61 -3.89 -11.55 1.60
CA LEU A 61 -2.75 -11.32 0.74
C LEU A 61 -1.56 -10.76 1.50
N TRP A 62 -1.80 -9.81 2.40
CA TRP A 62 -0.73 -9.14 3.13
C TRP A 62 -0.39 -9.82 4.45
N MET A 63 -1.24 -10.73 4.89
CA MET A 63 -1.06 -11.55 6.09
C MET A 63 -1.10 -10.77 7.41
N THR A 64 -0.95 -9.47 7.36
CA THR A 64 -1.05 -8.59 8.52
C THR A 64 -1.77 -7.34 8.07
N GLY A 65 -1.80 -6.29 8.90
CA GLY A 65 -2.44 -5.05 8.49
C GLY A 65 -1.84 -4.54 7.19
N PRO A 66 -2.61 -4.52 6.11
CA PRO A 66 -2.04 -4.22 4.78
C PRO A 66 -1.56 -2.80 4.61
N MET A 67 -2.17 -1.84 5.29
CA MET A 67 -1.78 -0.44 5.08
C MET A 67 -0.37 -0.14 5.56
N LYS A 68 0.12 -0.89 6.53
CA LYS A 68 1.46 -0.69 7.04
C LYS A 68 2.52 -0.91 5.97
N PRO A 69 2.60 -2.10 5.36
CA PRO A 69 3.58 -2.30 4.28
C PRO A 69 3.25 -1.48 3.04
N ILE A 70 1.97 -1.28 2.74
CA ILE A 70 1.60 -0.49 1.57
C ILE A 70 2.15 0.92 1.68
N THR A 71 1.98 1.57 2.83
CA THR A 71 2.49 2.93 2.98
C THR A 71 4.02 2.95 3.04
N LYS A 72 4.62 1.95 3.67
CA LYS A 72 6.07 1.90 3.76
C LYS A 72 6.71 1.79 2.39
N TYR A 73 6.29 0.82 1.59
CA TYR A 73 6.90 0.60 0.28
C TYR A 73 6.39 1.59 -0.76
N GLY A 74 5.22 2.16 -0.52
CA GLY A 74 4.70 3.16 -1.43
C GLY A 74 5.19 4.57 -1.17
N GLY A 75 6.03 4.76 -0.16
CA GLY A 75 6.54 6.09 0.16
C GLY A 75 5.46 7.04 0.64
N LEU A 76 4.41 6.52 1.27
CA LEU A 76 3.30 7.33 1.74
C LEU A 76 3.43 7.60 3.23
N PRO A 77 2.82 8.70 3.72
CA PRO A 77 2.79 8.95 5.16
C PRO A 77 1.93 7.92 5.87
N LYS A 78 2.02 7.90 7.19
CA LYS A 78 1.21 6.96 7.97
C LYS A 78 -0.27 7.22 7.71
N PRO A 79 -1.08 6.15 7.61
CA PRO A 79 -2.50 6.35 7.40
C PRO A 79 -3.14 7.00 8.61
N THR A 80 -4.19 7.78 8.35
CA THR A 80 -4.94 8.41 9.41
C THR A 80 -5.84 7.37 10.06
N GLY A 81 -5.74 7.24 11.36
CA GLY A 81 -6.56 6.27 12.07
C GLY A 81 -5.88 4.92 12.15
N CYS A 82 -6.61 3.92 12.59
CA CYS A 82 -6.06 2.58 12.78
C CYS A 82 -5.99 1.83 11.49
N VAL A 83 -4.95 1.02 11.39
CA VAL A 83 -4.71 0.28 10.26
C VAL A 83 -5.20 -0.79 9.83
#